data_5fdd749690e433adf0f3a6ccc159c74b
#
_entry.id   5fdd749690e433adf0f3a6ccc159c74b
#
_cell.length_a   1.000
_cell.length_b   1.000
_cell.length_c   1.000
_cell.angle_alpha   90.00
_cell.angle_beta   90.00
_cell.angle_gamma   90.00
#
_symmetry.space_group_name_H-M   'P 1'
#
loop_
_entity.id
_entity.type
_entity.pdbx_description
1 polymer ?
#
loop_
_entity_poly.entity_id
_entity_poly.type
_entity_poly.pdbx_seq_one_letter_code
_entity_poly.pdbx_strand_id
1 'polypeptide(L)'
;ELQSMKNTNQYTVLNFDQASRSLQIDVFDFATLKKVNTLIETKNQSQLSDGIDSYAFSSDEKQLLIANNSNPIYRHSFTADYFLYTIETKGLTKILEQVQEPTFSPDGKKIAYVKENNIFIYDIASKTNSQITTDGKKNEIINGITDWVYEEEFAFVRAFDWSKDSKKIGYIRFDETQVPEFSMSVFAKELYPKVETFKYPKAGEKNSLVSLHLYNVDSKSTKKVDLSQYNDFYIPRIEWTNDGNILSAKILNRHQDNLDLLFVDGTTAATKVVLNEKNKSYIDFVDKDNLTFLADN
;
A
#
# COMPACT_ATOMS: atom_id res chain seq x y z
N GLU A 1 6.81 12.52 11.89
CA GLU A 1 5.96 11.36 12.19
C GLU A 1 6.71 10.43 13.14
N LEU A 2 6.02 9.86 14.14
CA LEU A 2 6.59 8.93 15.10
C LEU A 2 6.28 7.49 14.67
N GLN A 3 7.30 6.61 14.65
CA GLN A 3 7.11 5.18 14.38
C GLN A 3 7.63 4.36 15.56
N SER A 4 6.74 3.59 16.20
CA SER A 4 7.12 2.62 17.24
C SER A 4 7.97 1.52 16.65
N MET A 5 9.01 1.12 17.35
CA MET A 5 9.78 -0.07 17.05
C MET A 5 9.16 -1.29 17.76
N LYS A 6 8.99 -2.39 17.03
CA LYS A 6 8.29 -3.60 17.53
C LYS A 6 9.15 -4.44 18.46
N ASN A 7 10.47 -4.43 18.25
CA ASN A 7 11.41 -5.33 18.93
C ASN A 7 12.13 -4.66 20.11
N THR A 8 11.86 -3.37 20.37
CA THR A 8 12.50 -2.60 21.45
C THR A 8 11.50 -1.64 22.09
N ASN A 9 11.82 -1.10 23.26
CA ASN A 9 11.02 -0.04 23.89
C ASN A 9 11.43 1.34 23.33
N GLN A 10 11.48 1.44 21.99
CA GLN A 10 11.98 2.63 21.30
C GLN A 10 11.02 3.07 20.20
N TYR A 11 11.20 4.29 19.74
CA TYR A 11 10.53 4.84 18.58
C TYR A 11 11.48 5.67 17.73
N THR A 12 11.14 5.85 16.49
CA THR A 12 11.92 6.69 15.57
C THR A 12 11.12 7.92 15.15
N VAL A 13 11.86 9.00 14.86
CA VAL A 13 11.31 10.26 14.34
C VAL A 13 12.19 10.77 13.21
N LEU A 14 11.55 11.20 12.12
CA LEU A 14 12.21 11.97 11.07
C LEU A 14 12.33 13.44 11.56
N ASN A 15 13.54 13.87 11.84
CA ASN A 15 13.84 15.20 12.35
C ASN A 15 14.70 16.00 11.38
N PHE A 16 14.58 17.34 11.42
CA PHE A 16 15.53 18.24 10.79
C PHE A 16 16.48 18.80 11.87
N ASP A 17 17.76 18.47 11.75
CA ASP A 17 18.79 19.00 12.65
C ASP A 17 19.30 20.35 12.13
N GLN A 18 19.08 21.41 12.93
CA GLN A 18 19.45 22.77 12.59
C GLN A 18 20.97 22.97 12.49
N ALA A 19 21.73 22.26 13.32
CA ALA A 19 23.19 22.43 13.39
C ALA A 19 23.88 21.83 12.17
N SER A 20 23.46 20.65 11.75
CA SER A 20 23.99 19.97 10.56
C SER A 20 23.25 20.34 9.27
N ARG A 21 22.09 21.02 9.39
CA ARG A 21 21.18 21.37 8.29
C ARG A 21 20.81 20.15 7.45
N SER A 22 20.50 19.04 8.12
CA SER A 22 20.18 17.76 7.47
C SER A 22 18.99 17.08 8.10
N LEU A 23 18.29 16.25 7.32
CA LEU A 23 17.28 15.34 7.83
C LEU A 23 17.95 14.12 8.47
N GLN A 24 17.37 13.66 9.57
CA GLN A 24 17.86 12.53 10.35
C GLN A 24 16.70 11.63 10.77
N ILE A 25 16.91 10.31 10.75
CA ILE A 25 16.02 9.37 11.41
C ILE A 25 16.63 9.05 12.76
N ASP A 26 16.05 9.63 13.80
CA ASP A 26 16.52 9.54 15.19
C ASP A 26 15.74 8.48 15.96
N VAL A 27 16.45 7.74 16.82
CA VAL A 27 15.87 6.75 17.75
C VAL A 27 15.77 7.35 19.13
N PHE A 28 14.61 7.20 19.76
CA PHE A 28 14.32 7.64 21.12
C PHE A 28 13.85 6.48 21.97
N ASP A 29 14.10 6.54 23.26
CA ASP A 29 13.59 5.60 24.25
C ASP A 29 12.25 6.09 24.81
N PHE A 30 11.22 5.23 24.86
CA PHE A 30 9.89 5.60 25.33
C PHE A 30 9.85 5.98 26.81
N ALA A 31 10.67 5.35 27.67
CA ALA A 31 10.63 5.57 29.09
C ALA A 31 11.29 6.89 29.50
N THR A 32 12.40 7.22 28.82
CA THR A 32 13.20 8.40 29.16
C THR A 32 12.97 9.61 28.26
N LEU A 33 12.33 9.38 27.10
CA LEU A 33 12.15 10.36 26.01
C LEU A 33 13.46 10.96 25.49
N LYS A 34 14.58 10.27 25.75
CA LYS A 34 15.89 10.74 25.30
C LYS A 34 16.27 10.08 23.97
N LYS A 35 16.97 10.84 23.15
CA LYS A 35 17.61 10.35 21.94
C LYS A 35 18.65 9.30 22.29
N VAL A 36 18.57 8.13 21.68
CA VAL A 36 19.49 7.00 21.85
C VAL A 36 20.59 7.06 20.80
N ASN A 37 20.20 7.18 19.52
CA ASN A 37 21.12 7.27 18.40
C ASN A 37 20.44 7.89 17.16
N THR A 38 21.19 8.01 16.07
CA THR A 38 20.70 8.35 14.72
C THR A 38 20.97 7.18 13.79
N LEU A 39 19.94 6.69 13.12
CA LEU A 39 20.06 5.58 12.15
C LEU A 39 20.71 6.05 10.85
N ILE A 40 20.24 7.18 10.31
CA ILE A 40 20.71 7.75 9.06
C ILE A 40 20.64 9.28 9.12
N GLU A 41 21.56 9.94 8.44
CA GLU A 41 21.65 11.38 8.32
C GLU A 41 21.96 11.75 6.86
N THR A 42 21.11 12.60 6.24
CA THR A 42 21.19 12.89 4.80
C THR A 42 22.51 13.54 4.39
N LYS A 43 23.14 14.35 5.26
CA LYS A 43 24.44 14.96 4.93
C LYS A 43 25.56 13.94 4.65
N ASN A 44 25.42 12.72 5.17
CA ASN A 44 26.39 11.63 5.01
C ASN A 44 26.01 10.70 3.84
N GLN A 45 24.92 11.01 3.10
CA GLN A 45 24.36 10.19 2.04
C GLN A 45 24.04 11.05 0.82
N SER A 46 24.99 11.16 -0.10
CA SER A 46 24.85 12.01 -1.31
C SER A 46 23.63 11.63 -2.17
N GLN A 47 23.18 10.38 -2.11
CA GLN A 47 21.99 9.90 -2.81
C GLN A 47 20.67 10.41 -2.20
N LEU A 48 20.70 10.97 -0.98
CA LEU A 48 19.57 11.58 -0.29
C LEU A 48 19.72 13.10 -0.15
N SER A 49 20.44 13.75 -1.07
CA SER A 49 20.61 15.21 -1.10
C SER A 49 19.28 15.95 -1.14
N ASP A 50 18.27 15.38 -1.80
CA ASP A 50 16.93 15.95 -1.92
C ASP A 50 16.06 15.70 -0.69
N GLY A 51 16.56 14.96 0.30
CA GLY A 51 15.90 14.71 1.57
C GLY A 51 15.34 13.30 1.72
N ILE A 52 14.51 13.13 2.74
CA ILE A 52 13.72 11.93 3.07
C ILE A 52 12.27 12.36 3.16
N ASP A 53 11.40 11.79 2.33
CA ASP A 53 9.97 12.07 2.36
C ASP A 53 9.25 11.16 3.38
N SER A 54 9.60 9.87 3.39
CA SER A 54 9.09 8.88 4.33
C SER A 54 10.04 7.69 4.46
N TYR A 55 9.79 6.83 5.44
CA TYR A 55 10.52 5.58 5.60
C TYR A 55 9.64 4.49 6.22
N ALA A 56 10.00 3.23 6.00
CA ALA A 56 9.36 2.06 6.61
C ALA A 56 10.41 1.01 6.98
N PHE A 57 10.20 0.34 8.13
CA PHE A 57 11.07 -0.75 8.56
C PHE A 57 10.68 -2.08 7.90
N SER A 58 11.68 -2.95 7.69
CA SER A 58 11.45 -4.38 7.56
C SER A 58 10.90 -4.94 8.88
N SER A 59 10.24 -6.11 8.85
CA SER A 59 9.62 -6.70 10.05
C SER A 59 10.62 -7.05 11.16
N ASP A 60 11.88 -7.34 10.81
CA ASP A 60 12.97 -7.57 11.74
C ASP A 60 13.72 -6.29 12.15
N GLU A 61 13.28 -5.13 11.65
CA GLU A 61 13.84 -3.81 11.92
C GLU A 61 15.33 -3.64 11.58
N LYS A 62 15.86 -4.46 10.67
CA LYS A 62 17.26 -4.38 10.23
C LYS A 62 17.47 -3.55 8.97
N GLN A 63 16.38 -3.30 8.25
CA GLN A 63 16.39 -2.54 7.00
C GLN A 63 15.32 -1.45 7.01
N LEU A 64 15.57 -0.38 6.25
CA LEU A 64 14.63 0.68 5.96
C LEU A 64 14.41 0.77 4.44
N LEU A 65 13.15 0.92 4.05
CA LEU A 65 12.78 1.53 2.78
C LEU A 65 12.66 3.02 2.99
N ILE A 66 13.46 3.80 2.28
CA ILE A 66 13.47 5.26 2.36
C ILE A 66 12.97 5.84 1.05
N ALA A 67 11.94 6.68 1.11
CA ALA A 67 11.40 7.38 -0.04
C ALA A 67 12.00 8.77 -0.16
N ASN A 68 12.30 9.18 -1.39
CA ASN A 68 12.55 10.58 -1.75
C ASN A 68 12.06 10.90 -3.16
N ASN A 69 12.12 12.16 -3.56
CA ASN A 69 11.69 12.59 -4.89
C ASN A 69 10.23 12.20 -5.19
N SER A 70 9.35 12.42 -4.21
CA SER A 70 7.94 12.09 -4.30
C SER A 70 7.21 13.02 -5.27
N ASN A 71 6.38 12.44 -6.13
CA ASN A 71 5.51 13.13 -7.06
C ASN A 71 4.05 12.78 -6.75
N PRO A 72 3.23 13.72 -6.27
CA PRO A 72 1.85 13.44 -5.91
C PRO A 72 1.01 13.08 -7.14
N ILE A 73 0.07 12.15 -6.96
CA ILE A 73 -0.93 11.75 -7.98
C ILE A 73 -2.29 12.33 -7.58
N TYR A 74 -2.80 11.92 -6.40
CA TYR A 74 -4.02 12.45 -5.81
C TYR A 74 -3.73 12.96 -4.39
N ARG A 75 -4.70 12.90 -3.48
CA ARG A 75 -4.56 13.41 -2.10
C ARG A 75 -3.51 12.63 -1.28
N HIS A 76 -3.47 11.32 -1.44
CA HIS A 76 -2.64 10.41 -0.64
C HIS A 76 -1.63 9.65 -1.50
N SER A 77 -1.97 9.35 -2.75
CA SER A 77 -1.13 8.59 -3.67
C SER A 77 -0.02 9.44 -4.26
N PHE A 78 1.14 8.84 -4.39
CA PHE A 78 2.32 9.43 -5.02
C PHE A 78 3.22 8.35 -5.60
N THR A 79 4.06 8.73 -6.55
CA THR A 79 5.24 7.95 -6.92
C THR A 79 6.46 8.51 -6.21
N ALA A 80 7.44 7.67 -5.90
CA ALA A 80 8.72 8.10 -5.34
C ALA A 80 9.87 7.17 -5.78
N ASP A 81 11.08 7.64 -5.57
CA ASP A 81 12.28 6.84 -5.62
C ASP A 81 12.50 6.17 -4.27
N TYR A 82 12.91 4.90 -4.27
CA TYR A 82 13.09 4.16 -3.03
C TYR A 82 14.50 3.59 -2.90
N PHE A 83 15.03 3.76 -1.70
CA PHE A 83 16.33 3.29 -1.29
C PHE A 83 16.19 2.23 -0.21
N LEU A 84 16.97 1.17 -0.33
CA LEU A 84 17.15 0.18 0.72
C LEU A 84 18.35 0.57 1.58
N TYR A 85 18.11 0.79 2.86
CA TYR A 85 19.15 1.07 3.83
C TYR A 85 19.29 -0.08 4.81
N THR A 86 20.50 -0.65 4.93
CA THR A 86 20.82 -1.71 5.90
C THR A 86 21.44 -1.08 7.12
N ILE A 87 20.80 -1.19 8.29
CA ILE A 87 21.17 -0.49 9.50
C ILE A 87 22.57 -0.90 10.01
N GLU A 88 22.86 -2.20 10.02
CA GLU A 88 24.13 -2.73 10.51
C GLU A 88 25.34 -2.24 9.70
N THR A 89 25.24 -2.30 8.39
CA THR A 89 26.34 -1.95 7.48
C THR A 89 26.33 -0.47 7.08
N LYS A 90 25.26 0.26 7.40
CA LYS A 90 24.98 1.63 6.93
C LYS A 90 25.02 1.77 5.41
N GLY A 91 24.77 0.67 4.70
CA GLY A 91 24.73 0.62 3.25
C GLY A 91 23.40 1.16 2.73
N LEU A 92 23.45 2.11 1.78
CA LEU A 92 22.30 2.68 1.10
C LEU A 92 22.39 2.37 -0.39
N THR A 93 21.31 1.87 -0.97
CA THR A 93 21.21 1.54 -2.39
C THR A 93 19.86 1.95 -2.95
N LYS A 94 19.81 2.72 -4.04
CA LYS A 94 18.59 2.97 -4.79
C LYS A 94 18.14 1.66 -5.45
N ILE A 95 16.93 1.21 -5.16
CA ILE A 95 16.40 -0.07 -5.65
C ILE A 95 15.20 0.08 -6.58
N LEU A 96 14.39 1.13 -6.41
CA LEU A 96 13.18 1.37 -7.19
C LEU A 96 13.10 2.85 -7.60
N GLU A 97 12.50 3.11 -8.74
CA GLU A 97 12.37 4.45 -9.31
C GLU A 97 10.94 4.72 -9.73
N GLN A 98 10.37 5.80 -9.17
CA GLN A 98 9.02 6.29 -9.44
C GLN A 98 7.97 5.18 -9.37
N VAL A 99 7.90 4.52 -8.21
CA VAL A 99 6.93 3.46 -7.91
C VAL A 99 6.00 3.87 -6.78
N GLN A 100 4.90 3.12 -6.61
CA GLN A 100 3.91 3.34 -5.57
C GLN A 100 3.89 2.16 -4.59
N GLU A 101 3.62 2.45 -3.31
CA GLU A 101 3.31 1.51 -2.24
C GLU A 101 4.30 0.35 -2.04
N PRO A 102 5.63 0.55 -2.14
CA PRO A 102 6.55 -0.56 -1.91
C PRO A 102 6.46 -1.05 -0.46
N THR A 103 6.31 -2.36 -0.30
CA THR A 103 6.05 -3.00 0.99
C THR A 103 6.89 -4.26 1.11
N PHE A 104 7.65 -4.37 2.21
CA PHE A 104 8.41 -5.59 2.53
C PHE A 104 7.48 -6.80 2.67
N SER A 105 7.94 -7.96 2.18
CA SER A 105 7.37 -9.23 2.62
C SER A 105 7.63 -9.42 4.12
N PRO A 106 6.78 -10.14 4.88
CA PRO A 106 6.97 -10.37 6.31
C PRO A 106 8.33 -10.99 6.68
N ASP A 107 8.93 -11.79 5.81
CA ASP A 107 10.27 -12.36 6.00
C ASP A 107 11.43 -11.40 5.64
N GLY A 108 11.12 -10.18 5.18
CA GLY A 108 12.08 -9.14 4.84
C GLY A 108 12.93 -9.41 3.59
N LYS A 109 12.61 -10.44 2.79
CA LYS A 109 13.45 -10.85 1.65
C LYS A 109 13.02 -10.23 0.32
N LYS A 110 11.78 -9.79 0.23
CA LYS A 110 11.18 -9.25 -0.99
C LYS A 110 10.44 -7.94 -0.72
N ILE A 111 10.22 -7.18 -1.77
CA ILE A 111 9.42 -5.95 -1.73
C ILE A 111 8.41 -6.02 -2.88
N ALA A 112 7.10 -6.01 -2.56
CA ALA A 112 6.08 -5.82 -3.57
C ALA A 112 5.81 -4.33 -3.75
N TYR A 113 5.57 -3.90 -4.99
CA TYR A 113 5.29 -2.52 -5.33
C TYR A 113 4.44 -2.42 -6.60
N VAL A 114 3.89 -1.25 -6.87
CA VAL A 114 3.14 -0.98 -8.10
C VAL A 114 3.88 0.02 -8.97
N LYS A 115 3.99 -0.29 -10.25
CA LYS A 115 4.50 0.59 -11.30
C LYS A 115 3.60 0.48 -12.53
N GLU A 116 3.19 1.64 -13.07
CA GLU A 116 2.32 1.67 -14.26
C GLU A 116 1.10 0.75 -14.15
N ASN A 117 0.39 0.85 -13.02
CA ASN A 117 -0.81 0.05 -12.68
C ASN A 117 -0.60 -1.47 -12.62
N ASN A 118 0.64 -1.94 -12.53
CA ASN A 118 0.97 -3.36 -12.41
C ASN A 118 1.78 -3.63 -11.14
N ILE A 119 1.53 -4.80 -10.56
CA ILE A 119 2.24 -5.27 -9.37
C ILE A 119 3.54 -5.96 -9.78
N PHE A 120 4.61 -5.66 -9.06
CA PHE A 120 5.93 -6.26 -9.19
C PHE A 120 6.43 -6.76 -7.84
N ILE A 121 7.37 -7.70 -7.86
CA ILE A 121 8.16 -8.11 -6.70
C ILE A 121 9.64 -7.85 -7.02
N TYR A 122 10.32 -7.12 -6.14
CA TYR A 122 11.77 -7.02 -6.09
C TYR A 122 12.33 -8.03 -5.09
N ASP A 123 13.23 -8.92 -5.51
CA ASP A 123 13.97 -9.83 -4.66
C ASP A 123 15.28 -9.17 -4.22
N ILE A 124 15.45 -8.99 -2.90
CA ILE A 124 16.56 -8.22 -2.32
C ILE A 124 17.91 -8.91 -2.55
N ALA A 125 17.93 -10.24 -2.43
CA ALA A 125 19.18 -11.00 -2.54
C ALA A 125 19.70 -11.05 -3.98
N SER A 126 18.84 -11.38 -4.93
CA SER A 126 19.19 -11.45 -6.35
C SER A 126 19.18 -10.09 -7.07
N LYS A 127 18.57 -9.05 -6.47
CA LYS A 127 18.38 -7.71 -7.05
C LYS A 127 17.61 -7.75 -8.37
N THR A 128 16.63 -8.63 -8.46
CA THR A 128 15.82 -8.83 -9.67
C THR A 128 14.37 -8.45 -9.44
N ASN A 129 13.70 -7.96 -10.49
CA ASN A 129 12.28 -7.66 -10.51
C ASN A 129 11.50 -8.76 -11.24
N SER A 130 10.36 -9.14 -10.69
CA SER A 130 9.39 -10.03 -11.33
C SER A 130 8.05 -9.32 -11.43
N GLN A 131 7.49 -9.22 -12.63
CA GLN A 131 6.17 -8.67 -12.85
C GLN A 131 5.10 -9.72 -12.56
N ILE A 132 4.08 -9.34 -11.76
CA ILE A 132 2.97 -10.22 -11.36
C ILE A 132 1.76 -10.04 -12.28
N THR A 133 1.39 -8.79 -12.56
CA THR A 133 0.26 -8.44 -13.41
C THR A 133 0.74 -7.72 -14.67
N THR A 134 0.04 -7.89 -15.80
CA THR A 134 0.50 -7.38 -17.11
C THR A 134 -0.56 -6.60 -17.87
N ASP A 135 -1.77 -6.48 -17.29
CA ASP A 135 -2.92 -5.84 -17.93
C ASP A 135 -3.19 -4.41 -17.42
N GLY A 136 -2.33 -3.91 -16.51
CA GLY A 136 -2.40 -2.54 -16.00
C GLY A 136 -2.27 -1.53 -17.12
N LYS A 137 -3.19 -0.55 -17.16
CA LYS A 137 -3.24 0.51 -18.17
C LYS A 137 -3.98 1.73 -17.62
N LYS A 138 -3.40 2.90 -17.80
CA LYS A 138 -3.98 4.16 -17.32
C LYS A 138 -5.39 4.36 -17.86
N ASN A 139 -6.32 4.75 -17.00
CA ASN A 139 -7.74 4.97 -17.28
C ASN A 139 -8.49 3.71 -17.75
N GLU A 140 -7.95 2.52 -17.53
CA GLU A 140 -8.59 1.26 -17.87
C GLU A 140 -8.48 0.24 -16.74
N ILE A 141 -7.26 -0.20 -16.41
CA ILE A 141 -7.02 -1.26 -15.44
C ILE A 141 -5.97 -0.86 -14.43
N ILE A 142 -6.30 -1.06 -13.15
CA ILE A 142 -5.38 -0.81 -12.05
C ILE A 142 -5.26 -2.08 -11.21
N ASN A 143 -4.04 -2.49 -10.89
CA ASN A 143 -3.76 -3.64 -10.04
C ASN A 143 -2.99 -3.21 -8.80
N GLY A 144 -3.50 -3.52 -7.61
CA GLY A 144 -2.79 -3.41 -6.33
C GLY A 144 -2.67 -2.00 -5.75
N ILE A 145 -3.18 -0.98 -6.42
CA ILE A 145 -3.45 0.36 -5.89
C ILE A 145 -4.88 0.74 -6.21
N THR A 146 -5.40 1.74 -5.51
CA THR A 146 -6.79 2.16 -5.67
C THR A 146 -7.00 3.09 -6.86
N ASP A 147 -8.26 3.16 -7.33
CA ASP A 147 -8.75 4.25 -8.15
C ASP A 147 -9.04 5.50 -7.29
N TRP A 148 -9.46 6.58 -7.93
CA TRP A 148 -9.77 7.84 -7.24
C TRP A 148 -10.85 7.69 -6.16
N VAL A 149 -11.92 6.93 -6.43
CA VAL A 149 -13.04 6.74 -5.48
C VAL A 149 -12.58 6.06 -4.20
N TYR A 150 -11.80 5.00 -4.32
CA TYR A 150 -11.33 4.25 -3.16
C TYR A 150 -10.30 5.04 -2.34
N GLU A 151 -9.46 5.82 -3.00
CA GLU A 151 -8.52 6.70 -2.29
C GLU A 151 -9.23 7.76 -1.47
N GLU A 152 -10.23 8.44 -2.06
CA GLU A 152 -10.93 9.54 -1.41
C GLU A 152 -11.99 9.07 -0.40
N GLU A 153 -12.77 8.04 -0.75
CA GLU A 153 -13.94 7.64 0.04
C GLU A 153 -13.63 6.54 1.06
N PHE A 154 -12.67 5.67 0.76
CA PHE A 154 -12.27 4.59 1.67
C PHE A 154 -10.90 4.82 2.31
N ALA A 155 -10.25 5.94 2.04
CA ALA A 155 -9.03 6.43 2.69
C ALA A 155 -7.86 5.42 2.69
N PHE A 156 -7.59 4.76 1.55
CA PHE A 156 -6.41 3.92 1.37
C PHE A 156 -5.90 3.96 -0.07
N VAL A 157 -4.62 3.67 -0.28
CA VAL A 157 -3.97 3.62 -1.59
C VAL A 157 -3.55 2.19 -1.93
N ARG A 158 -2.87 1.50 -1.00
CA ARG A 158 -2.37 0.15 -1.22
C ARG A 158 -3.50 -0.87 -1.21
N ALA A 159 -3.80 -1.43 -2.37
CA ALA A 159 -4.84 -2.43 -2.59
C ALA A 159 -4.25 -3.85 -2.77
N PHE A 160 -3.12 -4.13 -2.14
CA PHE A 160 -2.54 -5.47 -2.03
C PHE A 160 -1.98 -5.69 -0.62
N ASP A 161 -1.87 -6.96 -0.22
CA ASP A 161 -1.28 -7.32 1.06
C ASP A 161 -0.53 -8.66 0.96
N TRP A 162 0.57 -8.80 1.73
CA TRP A 162 1.37 -10.01 1.84
C TRP A 162 0.77 -10.97 2.87
N SER A 163 0.72 -12.26 2.54
CA SER A 163 0.45 -13.29 3.56
C SER A 163 1.58 -13.34 4.59
N LYS A 164 1.23 -13.69 5.84
CA LYS A 164 2.19 -13.72 6.97
C LYS A 164 3.38 -14.67 6.73
N ASP A 165 3.20 -15.70 5.89
CA ASP A 165 4.22 -16.63 5.47
C ASP A 165 5.06 -16.15 4.27
N SER A 166 4.80 -14.95 3.75
CA SER A 166 5.47 -14.34 2.58
C SER A 166 5.30 -15.10 1.26
N LYS A 167 4.35 -16.04 1.18
CA LYS A 167 4.17 -16.91 0.01
C LYS A 167 3.07 -16.46 -0.93
N LYS A 168 2.21 -15.54 -0.49
CA LYS A 168 1.07 -15.08 -1.27
C LYS A 168 0.91 -13.57 -1.20
N ILE A 169 0.30 -13.01 -2.25
CA ILE A 169 -0.19 -11.64 -2.29
C ILE A 169 -1.68 -11.69 -2.64
N GLY A 170 -2.52 -11.15 -1.75
CA GLY A 170 -3.89 -10.80 -2.08
C GLY A 170 -3.93 -9.41 -2.69
N TYR A 171 -4.67 -9.20 -3.79
CA TYR A 171 -4.79 -7.87 -4.37
C TYR A 171 -6.14 -7.63 -5.03
N ILE A 172 -6.54 -6.36 -5.03
CA ILE A 172 -7.74 -5.88 -5.73
C ILE A 172 -7.31 -5.39 -7.12
N ARG A 173 -8.08 -5.80 -8.13
CA ARG A 173 -8.00 -5.31 -9.50
C ARG A 173 -9.22 -4.44 -9.76
N PHE A 174 -9.00 -3.25 -10.28
CA PHE A 174 -10.03 -2.29 -10.67
C PHE A 174 -10.11 -2.23 -12.19
N ASP A 175 -11.30 -2.36 -12.73
CA ASP A 175 -11.60 -2.09 -14.13
C ASP A 175 -12.43 -0.80 -14.20
N GLU A 176 -11.76 0.29 -14.55
CA GLU A 176 -12.34 1.62 -14.63
C GLU A 176 -12.73 2.02 -16.08
N THR A 177 -12.76 1.05 -17.01
CA THR A 177 -13.09 1.32 -18.42
C THR A 177 -14.45 2.00 -18.60
N GLN A 178 -15.44 1.66 -17.73
CA GLN A 178 -16.77 2.21 -17.77
C GLN A 178 -16.98 3.46 -16.90
N VAL A 179 -15.96 3.85 -16.13
CA VAL A 179 -16.02 5.05 -15.29
C VAL A 179 -15.90 6.29 -16.18
N PRO A 180 -16.78 7.30 -16.00
CA PRO A 180 -16.68 8.54 -16.77
C PRO A 180 -15.36 9.28 -16.54
N GLU A 181 -14.92 10.00 -17.54
CA GLU A 181 -13.73 10.86 -17.47
C GLU A 181 -14.11 12.28 -17.08
N PHE A 182 -13.27 12.88 -16.26
CA PHE A 182 -13.33 14.30 -15.92
C PHE A 182 -12.03 14.97 -16.37
N SER A 183 -12.16 16.14 -17.00
CA SER A 183 -11.01 16.94 -17.43
C SER A 183 -11.00 18.26 -16.68
N MET A 184 -9.83 18.65 -16.19
CA MET A 184 -9.63 19.92 -15.51
C MET A 184 -8.38 20.64 -16.04
N SER A 185 -8.43 21.96 -16.01
CA SER A 185 -7.26 22.79 -16.34
C SER A 185 -6.40 22.98 -15.10
N VAL A 186 -5.16 22.55 -15.16
CA VAL A 186 -4.17 22.70 -14.09
C VAL A 186 -3.24 23.86 -14.45
N PHE A 187 -3.27 24.90 -13.62
CA PHE A 187 -2.43 26.07 -13.74
C PHE A 187 -1.18 25.88 -12.90
N ALA A 188 -0.04 25.71 -13.58
CA ALA A 188 1.29 25.61 -12.95
C ALA A 188 2.08 26.90 -13.19
N LYS A 189 3.40 26.78 -13.39
CA LYS A 189 4.30 27.92 -13.68
C LYS A 189 4.29 28.33 -15.14
N GLU A 190 3.59 27.61 -16.01
CA GLU A 190 3.54 27.84 -17.43
C GLU A 190 2.46 28.89 -17.80
N LEU A 191 2.62 29.53 -18.96
CA LEU A 191 1.67 30.57 -19.40
C LEU A 191 0.29 29.99 -19.72
N TYR A 192 0.24 28.76 -20.22
CA TYR A 192 -1.00 28.06 -20.54
C TYR A 192 -1.22 26.87 -19.61
N PRO A 193 -2.50 26.63 -19.18
CA PRO A 193 -2.79 25.47 -18.35
C PRO A 193 -2.60 24.16 -19.13
N LYS A 194 -2.22 23.11 -18.40
CA LYS A 194 -2.32 21.73 -18.88
C LYS A 194 -3.70 21.19 -18.58
N VAL A 195 -4.26 20.42 -19.52
CA VAL A 195 -5.49 19.67 -19.26
C VAL A 195 -5.11 18.30 -18.71
N GLU A 196 -5.56 18.01 -17.49
CA GLU A 196 -5.46 16.68 -16.91
C GLU A 196 -6.82 15.99 -17.00
N THR A 197 -6.81 14.73 -17.46
CA THR A 197 -7.99 13.88 -17.60
C THR A 197 -7.78 12.60 -16.80
N PHE A 198 -8.75 12.28 -15.95
CA PHE A 198 -8.74 11.08 -15.10
C PHE A 198 -10.17 10.56 -14.89
N LYS A 199 -10.28 9.31 -14.42
CA LYS A 199 -11.56 8.68 -14.13
C LYS A 199 -12.15 9.26 -12.84
N TYR A 200 -13.37 9.80 -12.96
CA TYR A 200 -14.06 10.46 -11.85
C TYR A 200 -15.57 10.31 -12.01
N PRO A 201 -16.21 9.39 -11.30
CA PRO A 201 -17.65 9.22 -11.37
C PRO A 201 -18.33 10.29 -10.52
N LYS A 202 -19.32 10.96 -11.07
CA LYS A 202 -20.25 11.78 -10.29
C LYS A 202 -21.27 10.89 -9.58
N ALA A 203 -21.97 11.46 -8.59
CA ALA A 203 -23.00 10.75 -7.86
C ALA A 203 -24.00 10.08 -8.81
N GLY A 204 -24.26 8.79 -8.60
CA GLY A 204 -25.17 7.97 -9.42
C GLY A 204 -24.54 7.37 -10.68
N GLU A 205 -23.31 7.70 -11.04
CA GLU A 205 -22.61 7.12 -12.19
C GLU A 205 -21.95 5.77 -11.85
N LYS A 206 -21.39 5.10 -12.86
CA LYS A 206 -20.70 3.83 -12.69
C LYS A 206 -19.37 4.01 -11.98
N ASN A 207 -19.11 3.14 -11.02
CA ASN A 207 -17.79 2.97 -10.41
C ASN A 207 -16.98 1.90 -11.15
N SER A 208 -15.71 1.76 -10.79
CA SER A 208 -14.87 0.64 -11.23
C SER A 208 -15.49 -0.70 -10.87
N LEU A 209 -15.40 -1.65 -11.77
CA LEU A 209 -15.68 -3.05 -11.46
C LEU A 209 -14.48 -3.64 -10.74
N VAL A 210 -14.71 -4.17 -9.55
CA VAL A 210 -13.62 -4.69 -8.71
C VAL A 210 -13.62 -6.21 -8.67
N SER A 211 -12.42 -6.79 -8.57
CA SER A 211 -12.24 -8.21 -8.37
C SER A 211 -11.05 -8.51 -7.46
N LEU A 212 -11.14 -9.58 -6.68
CA LEU A 212 -10.12 -10.01 -5.72
C LEU A 212 -9.33 -11.17 -6.33
N HIS A 213 -8.02 -11.09 -6.18
CA HIS A 213 -7.08 -12.06 -6.74
C HIS A 213 -6.05 -12.49 -5.69
N LEU A 214 -5.60 -13.75 -5.80
CA LEU A 214 -4.57 -14.35 -4.96
C LEU A 214 -3.40 -14.77 -5.85
N TYR A 215 -2.24 -14.17 -5.67
CA TYR A 215 -1.01 -14.58 -6.34
C TYR A 215 -0.18 -15.45 -5.42
N ASN A 216 0.29 -16.60 -5.92
CA ASN A 216 1.22 -17.46 -5.22
C ASN A 216 2.64 -17.22 -5.76
N VAL A 217 3.57 -16.86 -4.86
CA VAL A 217 4.94 -16.44 -5.19
C VAL A 217 5.76 -17.60 -5.75
N ASP A 218 5.60 -18.80 -5.17
CA ASP A 218 6.41 -19.97 -5.55
C ASP A 218 5.97 -20.54 -6.90
N SER A 219 4.67 -20.72 -7.10
CA SER A 219 4.11 -21.26 -8.36
C SER A 219 3.94 -20.19 -9.45
N LYS A 220 4.10 -18.91 -9.12
CA LYS A 220 3.90 -17.75 -10.01
C LYS A 220 2.54 -17.78 -10.70
N SER A 221 1.50 -18.18 -9.97
CA SER A 221 0.14 -18.34 -10.50
C SER A 221 -0.84 -17.47 -9.74
N THR A 222 -1.84 -16.94 -10.46
CA THR A 222 -2.92 -16.14 -9.91
C THR A 222 -4.23 -16.90 -9.95
N LYS A 223 -5.01 -16.81 -8.87
CA LYS A 223 -6.41 -17.26 -8.81
C LYS A 223 -7.31 -16.06 -8.56
N LYS A 224 -8.38 -15.96 -9.33
CA LYS A 224 -9.47 -15.01 -9.07
C LYS A 224 -10.41 -15.63 -8.03
N VAL A 225 -10.78 -14.84 -7.02
CA VAL A 225 -11.81 -15.22 -6.03
C VAL A 225 -13.18 -15.09 -6.68
N ASP A 226 -14.03 -16.09 -6.49
CA ASP A 226 -15.41 -16.04 -6.98
C ASP A 226 -16.27 -15.17 -6.04
N LEU A 227 -16.66 -14.01 -6.54
CA LEU A 227 -17.55 -13.04 -5.90
C LEU A 227 -18.84 -12.83 -6.71
N SER A 228 -19.21 -13.77 -7.58
CA SER A 228 -20.37 -13.67 -8.50
C SER A 228 -21.71 -13.53 -7.78
N GLN A 229 -21.76 -13.88 -6.49
CA GLN A 229 -22.94 -13.68 -5.64
C GLN A 229 -23.21 -12.20 -5.30
N TYR A 230 -22.22 -11.33 -5.49
CA TYR A 230 -22.32 -9.90 -5.22
C TYR A 230 -22.52 -9.13 -6.53
N ASN A 231 -23.38 -8.14 -6.51
CA ASN A 231 -23.63 -7.26 -7.63
C ASN A 231 -23.46 -5.80 -7.19
N ASP A 232 -22.76 -5.00 -8.00
CA ASP A 232 -22.49 -3.58 -7.73
C ASP A 232 -22.00 -3.35 -6.28
N PHE A 233 -20.78 -3.76 -6.01
CA PHE A 233 -20.21 -3.79 -4.68
C PHE A 233 -18.80 -3.16 -4.64
N TYR A 234 -18.37 -2.86 -3.43
CA TYR A 234 -17.01 -2.42 -3.12
C TYR A 234 -16.23 -3.49 -2.35
N ILE A 235 -14.90 -3.46 -2.47
CA ILE A 235 -13.96 -4.20 -1.62
C ILE A 235 -13.13 -3.17 -0.84
N PRO A 236 -13.69 -2.55 0.22
CA PRO A 236 -13.03 -1.43 0.90
C PRO A 236 -11.78 -1.82 1.70
N ARG A 237 -11.62 -3.08 2.06
CA ARG A 237 -10.41 -3.57 2.77
C ARG A 237 -10.15 -5.03 2.45
N ILE A 238 -8.88 -5.36 2.35
CA ILE A 238 -8.35 -6.73 2.40
C ILE A 238 -7.20 -6.77 3.40
N GLU A 239 -7.06 -7.85 4.13
CA GLU A 239 -5.96 -8.04 5.08
C GLU A 239 -5.77 -9.55 5.34
N TRP A 240 -4.52 -10.02 5.31
CA TRP A 240 -4.23 -11.39 5.74
C TRP A 240 -4.38 -11.51 7.26
N THR A 241 -5.06 -12.55 7.70
CA THR A 241 -5.14 -12.91 9.12
C THR A 241 -3.77 -13.36 9.64
N ASN A 242 -3.68 -13.73 10.91
CA ASN A 242 -2.44 -14.34 11.44
C ASN A 242 -2.18 -15.75 10.86
N ASP A 243 -3.21 -16.42 10.32
CA ASP A 243 -3.03 -17.61 9.49
C ASP A 243 -2.61 -17.17 8.07
N GLY A 244 -1.40 -17.54 7.67
CA GLY A 244 -0.85 -17.23 6.34
C GLY A 244 -1.63 -17.84 5.16
N ASN A 245 -2.70 -18.60 5.41
CA ASN A 245 -3.58 -19.14 4.39
C ASN A 245 -4.99 -18.54 4.37
N ILE A 246 -5.30 -17.58 5.23
CA ILE A 246 -6.63 -16.96 5.28
C ILE A 246 -6.50 -15.45 5.03
N LEU A 247 -7.08 -14.98 3.91
CA LEU A 247 -7.26 -13.56 3.62
C LEU A 247 -8.65 -13.12 4.07
N SER A 248 -8.74 -12.04 4.84
CA SER A 248 -10.00 -11.36 5.09
C SER A 248 -10.30 -10.36 3.98
N ALA A 249 -11.55 -10.27 3.56
CA ALA A 249 -12.03 -9.27 2.63
C ALA A 249 -13.38 -8.73 3.08
N LYS A 250 -13.52 -7.41 3.13
CA LYS A 250 -14.81 -6.75 3.36
C LYS A 250 -15.48 -6.53 2.02
N ILE A 251 -16.74 -6.94 1.90
CA ILE A 251 -17.58 -6.71 0.72
C ILE A 251 -18.75 -5.83 1.15
N LEU A 252 -18.82 -4.65 0.58
CA LEU A 252 -19.85 -3.67 0.89
C LEU A 252 -20.74 -3.45 -0.33
N ASN A 253 -22.05 -3.47 -0.17
CA ASN A 253 -22.96 -3.16 -1.26
C ASN A 253 -22.93 -1.66 -1.64
N ARG A 254 -23.42 -1.32 -2.83
CA ARG A 254 -23.44 0.05 -3.36
C ARG A 254 -24.15 1.05 -2.43
N HIS A 255 -25.21 0.64 -1.74
CA HIS A 255 -25.94 1.48 -0.79
C HIS A 255 -25.23 1.62 0.57
N GLN A 256 -24.14 0.89 0.80
CA GLN A 256 -23.32 0.95 2.01
C GLN A 256 -24.09 0.66 3.31
N ASP A 257 -25.12 -0.17 3.22
CA ASP A 257 -25.99 -0.58 4.33
C ASP A 257 -25.92 -2.10 4.64
N ASN A 258 -25.13 -2.85 3.83
CA ASN A 258 -24.90 -4.28 4.02
C ASN A 258 -23.43 -4.63 3.75
N LEU A 259 -22.73 -5.10 4.76
CA LEU A 259 -21.32 -5.47 4.72
C LEU A 259 -21.16 -6.94 5.10
N ASP A 260 -20.49 -7.70 4.24
CA ASP A 260 -20.00 -9.04 4.54
C ASP A 260 -18.50 -9.02 4.79
N LEU A 261 -18.08 -9.63 5.89
CA LEU A 261 -16.70 -10.00 6.12
C LEU A 261 -16.50 -11.44 5.63
N LEU A 262 -15.66 -11.59 4.61
CA LEU A 262 -15.28 -12.89 4.07
C LEU A 262 -13.95 -13.37 4.63
N PHE A 263 -13.84 -14.66 4.89
CA PHE A 263 -12.57 -15.37 4.89
C PHE A 263 -12.39 -16.09 3.55
N VAL A 264 -11.25 -15.87 2.94
CA VAL A 264 -10.87 -16.44 1.64
C VAL A 264 -9.69 -17.39 1.85
N ASP A 265 -9.86 -18.64 1.49
CA ASP A 265 -8.77 -19.62 1.54
C ASP A 265 -7.70 -19.25 0.49
N GLY A 266 -6.48 -18.99 0.96
CA GLY A 266 -5.37 -18.51 0.14
C GLY A 266 -4.83 -19.53 -0.86
N THR A 267 -5.24 -20.79 -0.76
CA THR A 267 -4.83 -21.88 -1.67
C THR A 267 -5.90 -22.17 -2.70
N THR A 268 -7.15 -22.29 -2.28
CA THR A 268 -8.27 -22.69 -3.16
C THR A 268 -9.04 -21.51 -3.73
N ALA A 269 -8.95 -20.34 -3.11
CA ALA A 269 -9.76 -19.15 -3.32
C ALA A 269 -11.26 -19.34 -2.94
N ALA A 270 -11.57 -20.37 -2.15
CA ALA A 270 -12.91 -20.57 -1.60
C ALA A 270 -13.23 -19.48 -0.57
N THR A 271 -14.49 -19.03 -0.55
CA THR A 271 -14.96 -17.96 0.33
C THR A 271 -15.91 -18.47 1.40
N LYS A 272 -15.89 -17.85 2.57
CA LYS A 272 -16.84 -18.07 3.65
C LYS A 272 -17.21 -16.72 4.27
N VAL A 273 -18.50 -16.41 4.33
CA VAL A 273 -18.99 -15.26 5.12
C VAL A 273 -18.85 -15.61 6.61
N VAL A 274 -18.08 -14.80 7.34
CA VAL A 274 -17.83 -14.99 8.78
C VAL A 274 -18.58 -13.98 9.64
N LEU A 275 -18.92 -12.83 9.06
CA LEU A 275 -19.74 -11.80 9.71
C LEU A 275 -20.58 -11.11 8.63
N ASN A 276 -21.84 -10.82 8.94
CA ASN A 276 -22.68 -9.93 8.15
C ASN A 276 -23.20 -8.81 9.06
N GLU A 277 -23.05 -7.59 8.61
CA GLU A 277 -23.58 -6.40 9.24
C GLU A 277 -24.57 -5.71 8.30
N LYS A 278 -25.75 -5.39 8.85
CA LYS A 278 -26.80 -4.63 8.15
C LYS A 278 -27.27 -3.48 9.01
N ASN A 279 -27.51 -2.35 8.39
CA ASN A 279 -28.03 -1.17 9.08
C ASN A 279 -29.12 -0.51 8.23
N LYS A 280 -30.00 0.27 8.87
CA LYS A 280 -30.98 1.14 8.17
C LYS A 280 -30.34 2.43 7.65
N SER A 281 -29.16 2.76 8.14
CA SER A 281 -28.30 3.86 7.75
C SER A 281 -26.99 3.29 7.17
N TYR A 282 -26.07 4.14 6.82
CA TYR A 282 -24.76 3.71 6.32
C TYR A 282 -23.96 3.01 7.42
N ILE A 283 -23.16 2.00 6.99
CA ILE A 283 -22.17 1.34 7.84
C ILE A 283 -20.90 2.19 7.80
N ASP A 284 -20.47 2.67 8.97
CA ASP A 284 -19.22 3.40 9.14
C ASP A 284 -18.06 2.40 9.34
N PHE A 285 -17.07 2.44 8.43
CA PHE A 285 -15.89 1.56 8.48
C PHE A 285 -14.65 2.23 7.90
N VAL A 286 -14.65 3.54 7.77
CA VAL A 286 -13.53 4.32 7.21
C VAL A 286 -12.27 4.19 8.07
N ASP A 287 -12.42 3.99 9.39
CA ASP A 287 -11.29 3.78 10.28
C ASP A 287 -10.52 2.49 9.93
N LYS A 288 -9.20 2.62 9.84
CA LYS A 288 -8.28 1.49 9.56
C LYS A 288 -8.38 0.40 10.63
N ASP A 289 -8.72 0.77 11.84
CA ASP A 289 -8.60 -0.06 13.05
C ASP A 289 -9.90 -0.74 13.46
N ASN A 290 -10.92 -0.80 12.60
CA ASN A 290 -12.20 -1.44 12.94
C ASN A 290 -12.18 -2.98 12.83
N LEU A 291 -11.04 -3.59 12.52
CA LEU A 291 -10.81 -5.03 12.55
C LEU A 291 -9.36 -5.30 12.96
N THR A 292 -9.16 -6.12 13.97
CA THR A 292 -7.83 -6.54 14.44
C THR A 292 -7.81 -8.04 14.67
N PHE A 293 -6.83 -8.72 14.09
CA PHE A 293 -6.57 -10.13 14.33
C PHE A 293 -5.62 -10.27 15.52
N LEU A 294 -6.09 -10.90 16.60
CA LEU A 294 -5.28 -11.15 17.78
C LEU A 294 -4.29 -12.31 17.54
N ALA A 295 -3.22 -12.36 18.33
CA ALA A 295 -2.14 -13.33 18.14
C ALA A 295 -2.57 -14.79 18.40
N ASP A 296 -3.68 -15.01 19.07
CA ASP A 296 -4.24 -16.31 19.47
C ASP A 296 -5.43 -16.75 18.60
N ASN A 297 -5.60 -16.18 17.45
CA ASN A 297 -6.64 -16.59 16.48
C ASN A 297 -6.33 -17.93 15.83
#